data_2b220a07dad16341f1f9ccb7994df778
#
_entry.id   2b220a07dad16341f1f9ccb7994df778
#
_cell.length_a   1.000
_cell.length_b   1.000
_cell.length_c   1.000
_cell.angle_alpha   90.00
_cell.angle_beta   90.00
_cell.angle_gamma   90.00
#
_symmetry.space_group_name_H-M   'P 1'
#
loop_
_entity.id
_entity.type
_entity.pdbx_description
1 polymer ?
#
loop_
_entity_poly.entity_id
_entity_poly.type
_entity_poly.pdbx_seq_one_letter_code
_entity_poly.pdbx_strand_id
1 'polypeptide(L)'
;PIAQQSPAGRAAGWLIGIGLNVDIDWSAAPVEVARRATCLSSQAGRGLGLPVVLVELIDELQCELTHWSRGQGDWLAQWRQRCLLTGKILHVRQGPEREAVGVCEGVDGSGRLIIRDEQGVQFLTTGEVVAWQ
;
A
#
# COMPACT_ATOMS: atom_id res chain seq x y z
N PRO A 1 3.00 1.99 9.47
CA PRO A 1 2.33 1.96 10.76
C PRO A 1 3.32 2.33 11.86
N ILE A 2 3.05 3.44 12.56
CA ILE A 2 3.86 3.88 13.68
C ILE A 2 3.35 3.09 14.89
N ALA A 3 4.16 2.15 15.40
CA ALA A 3 3.87 1.47 16.65
C ALA A 3 4.06 2.48 17.80
N GLN A 4 2.98 2.98 18.38
CA GLN A 4 3.02 3.69 19.64
C GLN A 4 3.07 2.66 20.78
N GLN A 5 4.17 2.62 21.52
CA GLN A 5 4.25 1.86 22.76
C GLN A 5 3.35 2.50 23.80
N SER A 6 2.29 1.82 24.20
CA SER A 6 1.43 2.24 25.32
C SER A 6 2.09 1.94 26.67
N PRO A 7 1.94 2.80 27.69
CA PRO A 7 2.43 2.50 29.03
C PRO A 7 1.73 1.28 29.62
N ALA A 8 2.43 0.58 30.50
CA ALA A 8 2.10 -0.72 31.06
C ALA A 8 0.61 -0.91 31.41
N GLY A 9 0.00 -1.95 30.84
CA GLY A 9 -1.32 -2.46 31.24
C GLY A 9 -2.46 -2.23 30.22
N ARG A 10 -2.24 -1.59 29.06
CA ARG A 10 -3.23 -1.52 27.96
C ARG A 10 -2.81 -2.44 26.81
N ALA A 11 -3.75 -3.20 26.30
CA ALA A 11 -3.54 -3.99 25.08
C ALA A 11 -3.04 -3.07 23.96
N ALA A 12 -1.92 -3.41 23.36
CA ALA A 12 -1.41 -2.70 22.18
C ALA A 12 -2.45 -2.86 21.05
N GLY A 13 -2.99 -1.76 20.58
CA GLY A 13 -3.93 -1.73 19.46
C GLY A 13 -3.27 -1.12 18.23
N TRP A 14 -3.78 -1.48 17.04
CA TRP A 14 -3.40 -0.88 15.78
C TRP A 14 -4.51 0.05 15.30
N LEU A 15 -4.15 1.21 14.77
CA LEU A 15 -5.05 2.08 14.05
C LEU A 15 -4.76 1.94 12.56
N ILE A 16 -5.74 1.48 11.79
CA ILE A 16 -5.65 1.32 10.35
C ILE A 16 -6.51 2.38 9.68
N GLY A 17 -5.91 3.24 8.87
CA GLY A 17 -6.61 4.20 8.03
C GLY A 17 -6.64 3.69 6.59
N ILE A 18 -7.83 3.66 5.97
CA ILE A 18 -8.02 3.25 4.58
C ILE A 18 -8.73 4.38 3.84
N GLY A 19 -8.13 4.84 2.72
CA GLY A 19 -8.73 5.80 1.81
C GLY A 19 -9.12 5.10 0.50
N LEU A 20 -10.40 5.16 0.14
CA LEU A 20 -10.95 4.52 -1.06
C LEU A 20 -11.88 5.47 -1.80
N ASN A 21 -11.58 5.72 -3.07
CA ASN A 21 -12.45 6.47 -3.96
C ASN A 21 -13.57 5.53 -4.45
N VAL A 22 -14.79 5.73 -3.97
CA VAL A 22 -15.92 4.84 -4.29
C VAL A 22 -16.65 5.30 -5.54
N ASP A 23 -17.21 6.50 -5.51
CA ASP A 23 -18.00 7.08 -6.59
C ASP A 23 -17.68 8.57 -6.68
N ILE A 24 -16.80 8.94 -7.59
CA ILE A 24 -16.29 10.31 -7.73
C ILE A 24 -16.47 10.78 -9.17
N ASP A 25 -17.08 11.96 -9.30
CA ASP A 25 -17.08 12.71 -10.54
C ASP A 25 -15.76 13.49 -10.69
N TRP A 26 -14.95 13.05 -11.62
CA TRP A 26 -13.64 13.68 -11.90
C TRP A 26 -13.73 14.89 -12.82
N SER A 27 -14.92 15.25 -13.33
CA SER A 27 -15.09 16.35 -14.30
C SER A 27 -14.67 17.71 -13.75
N ALA A 28 -14.81 17.91 -12.44
CA ALA A 28 -14.41 19.13 -11.73
C ALA A 28 -12.97 19.05 -11.12
N ALA A 29 -12.27 17.92 -11.25
CA ALA A 29 -10.95 17.76 -10.70
C ALA A 29 -9.87 18.41 -11.61
N PRO A 30 -8.74 18.87 -11.03
CA PRO A 30 -7.59 19.26 -11.83
C PRO A 30 -7.15 18.14 -12.78
N VAL A 31 -6.72 18.51 -14.00
CA VAL A 31 -6.38 17.55 -15.07
C VAL A 31 -5.34 16.53 -14.62
N GLU A 32 -4.35 16.96 -13.86
CA GLU A 32 -3.28 16.08 -13.33
C GLU A 32 -3.86 15.03 -12.37
N VAL A 33 -4.86 15.38 -11.58
CA VAL A 33 -5.55 14.46 -10.67
C VAL A 33 -6.44 13.50 -11.47
N ALA A 34 -7.29 14.02 -12.35
CA ALA A 34 -8.22 13.23 -13.15
C ALA A 34 -7.52 12.16 -14.03
N ARG A 35 -6.28 12.46 -14.49
CA ARG A 35 -5.48 11.51 -15.27
C ARG A 35 -4.87 10.36 -14.46
N ARG A 36 -4.68 10.54 -13.15
CA ARG A 36 -3.97 9.61 -12.27
C ARG A 36 -4.85 8.93 -11.26
N ALA A 37 -6.06 9.44 -11.06
CA ALA A 37 -7.03 8.92 -10.10
C ALA A 37 -8.11 8.07 -10.80
N THR A 38 -8.66 7.14 -10.06
CA THR A 38 -9.84 6.37 -10.45
C THR A 38 -10.74 6.15 -9.24
N CYS A 39 -11.95 5.64 -9.45
CA CYS A 39 -12.84 5.21 -8.39
C CYS A 39 -13.45 3.84 -8.70
N LEU A 40 -14.00 3.18 -7.69
CA LEU A 40 -14.57 1.85 -7.83
C LEU A 40 -15.73 1.80 -8.83
N SER A 41 -16.63 2.80 -8.81
CA SER A 41 -17.75 2.86 -9.75
C SER A 41 -17.28 2.90 -11.20
N SER A 42 -16.23 3.69 -11.50
CA SER A 42 -15.63 3.75 -12.84
C SER A 42 -15.04 2.39 -13.27
N GLN A 43 -14.36 1.70 -12.37
CA GLN A 43 -13.76 0.40 -12.66
C GLN A 43 -14.80 -0.72 -12.79
N ALA A 44 -15.88 -0.65 -12.02
CA ALA A 44 -16.99 -1.60 -12.07
C ALA A 44 -17.95 -1.37 -13.24
N GLY A 45 -17.86 -0.22 -13.92
CA GLY A 45 -18.80 0.18 -14.97
C GLY A 45 -20.24 0.40 -14.48
N ARG A 46 -20.43 0.59 -13.17
CA ARG A 46 -21.74 0.84 -12.53
C ARG A 46 -21.57 1.62 -11.24
N GLY A 47 -22.62 2.35 -10.84
CA GLY A 47 -22.66 3.02 -9.54
C GLY A 47 -22.55 2.02 -8.38
N LEU A 48 -21.76 2.36 -7.38
CA LEU A 48 -21.59 1.59 -6.15
C LEU A 48 -22.01 2.43 -4.95
N GLY A 49 -22.91 1.88 -4.13
CA GLY A 49 -23.34 2.53 -2.90
C GLY A 49 -22.25 2.48 -1.81
N LEU A 50 -21.90 3.64 -1.26
CA LEU A 50 -20.91 3.73 -0.18
C LEU A 50 -21.17 2.77 0.99
N PRO A 51 -22.42 2.59 1.50
CA PRO A 51 -22.68 1.65 2.59
C PRO A 51 -22.32 0.20 2.24
N VAL A 52 -22.59 -0.23 1.02
CA VAL A 52 -22.30 -1.58 0.56
C VAL A 52 -20.78 -1.80 0.51
N VAL A 53 -20.05 -0.86 -0.08
CA VAL A 53 -18.59 -0.92 -0.15
C VAL A 53 -17.97 -0.92 1.25
N LEU A 54 -18.51 -0.14 2.19
CA LEU A 54 -18.02 -0.08 3.56
C LEU A 54 -18.20 -1.42 4.30
N VAL A 55 -19.35 -2.07 4.16
CA VAL A 55 -19.61 -3.38 4.77
C VAL A 55 -18.65 -4.42 4.23
N GLU A 56 -18.54 -4.54 2.90
CA GLU A 56 -17.62 -5.47 2.25
C GLU A 56 -16.16 -5.23 2.67
N LEU A 57 -15.74 -3.97 2.76
CA LEU A 57 -14.40 -3.61 3.18
C LEU A 57 -14.11 -4.04 4.63
N ILE A 58 -15.07 -3.84 5.54
CA ILE A 58 -14.94 -4.24 6.95
C ILE A 58 -14.89 -5.76 7.07
N ASP A 59 -15.76 -6.48 6.39
CA ASP A 59 -15.83 -7.93 6.43
C ASP A 59 -14.54 -8.56 5.89
N GLU A 60 -14.04 -8.07 4.75
CA GLU A 60 -12.79 -8.52 4.16
C GLU A 60 -11.59 -8.22 5.07
N LEU A 61 -11.53 -7.01 5.64
CA LEU A 61 -10.47 -6.64 6.58
C LEU A 61 -10.46 -7.53 7.82
N GLN A 62 -11.63 -7.85 8.38
CA GLN A 62 -11.75 -8.76 9.53
C GLN A 62 -11.29 -10.17 9.17
N CYS A 63 -11.65 -10.66 7.99
CA CYS A 63 -11.24 -11.95 7.47
C CYS A 63 -9.71 -12.03 7.35
N GLU A 64 -9.09 -11.06 6.67
CA GLU A 64 -7.66 -11.00 6.45
C GLU A 64 -6.86 -10.84 7.76
N LEU A 65 -7.32 -9.99 8.68
CA LEU A 65 -6.69 -9.84 10.00
C LEU A 65 -6.78 -11.13 10.82
N THR A 66 -7.88 -11.87 10.70
CA THR A 66 -8.06 -13.16 11.36
C THR A 66 -7.11 -14.22 10.80
N HIS A 67 -6.98 -14.31 9.48
CA HIS A 67 -6.03 -15.20 8.82
C HIS A 67 -4.59 -14.87 9.23
N TRP A 68 -4.24 -13.59 9.19
CA TRP A 68 -2.92 -13.12 9.58
C TRP A 68 -2.59 -13.43 11.04
N SER A 69 -3.53 -13.21 11.97
CA SER A 69 -3.34 -13.47 13.40
C SER A 69 -3.12 -14.96 13.71
N ARG A 70 -3.62 -15.84 12.86
CA ARG A 70 -3.46 -17.31 12.95
C ARG A 70 -2.22 -17.83 12.20
N GLY A 71 -1.43 -16.93 11.60
CA GLY A 71 -0.33 -17.32 10.73
C GLY A 71 -0.77 -18.04 9.46
N GLN A 72 -2.02 -17.82 9.04
CA GLN A 72 -2.62 -18.41 7.85
C GLN A 72 -2.51 -17.42 6.69
N GLY A 73 -2.37 -17.96 5.50
CA GLY A 73 -2.25 -17.17 4.27
C GLY A 73 -0.80 -16.76 3.94
N ASP A 74 -0.53 -16.68 2.65
CA ASP A 74 0.74 -16.18 2.13
C ASP A 74 0.55 -14.75 1.63
N TRP A 75 0.45 -13.79 2.57
CA TRP A 75 0.27 -12.37 2.26
C TRP A 75 1.40 -11.86 1.35
N LEU A 76 2.61 -12.39 1.50
CA LEU A 76 3.78 -11.96 0.74
C LEU A 76 3.67 -12.40 -0.73
N ALA A 77 3.21 -13.62 -1.00
CA ALA A 77 2.96 -14.08 -2.36
C ALA A 77 1.82 -13.29 -3.01
N GLN A 78 0.73 -13.05 -2.28
CA GLN A 78 -0.38 -12.22 -2.78
C GLN A 78 0.05 -10.80 -3.08
N TRP A 79 0.87 -10.18 -2.22
CA TRP A 79 1.42 -8.85 -2.45
C TRP A 79 2.30 -8.83 -3.70
N ARG A 80 3.20 -9.81 -3.85
CA ARG A 80 4.10 -9.92 -5.02
C ARG A 80 3.35 -10.06 -6.34
N GLN A 81 2.25 -10.80 -6.36
CA GLN A 81 1.41 -10.95 -7.55
C GLN A 81 0.74 -9.64 -7.98
N ARG A 82 0.47 -8.72 -7.04
CA ARG A 82 -0.21 -7.44 -7.29
C ARG A 82 0.75 -6.26 -7.39
N CYS A 83 2.03 -6.44 -7.10
CA CYS A 83 3.01 -5.37 -7.11
C CYS A 83 3.39 -4.98 -8.54
N LEU A 84 3.03 -3.77 -8.95
CA LEU A 84 3.36 -3.22 -10.27
C LEU A 84 4.81 -2.72 -10.36
N LEU A 85 5.51 -2.62 -9.24
CA LEU A 85 6.85 -2.04 -9.16
C LEU A 85 7.97 -3.07 -9.27
N THR A 86 7.68 -4.36 -9.07
CA THR A 86 8.69 -5.43 -9.18
C THR A 86 9.30 -5.46 -10.58
N GLY A 87 10.64 -5.44 -10.63
CA GLY A 87 11.42 -5.39 -11.86
C GLY A 87 11.62 -3.99 -12.45
N LYS A 88 11.02 -2.96 -11.87
CA LYS A 88 11.17 -1.57 -12.31
C LYS A 88 12.30 -0.88 -11.57
N ILE A 89 12.94 0.08 -12.24
CA ILE A 89 13.90 0.99 -11.59
C ILE A 89 13.11 2.01 -10.79
N LEU A 90 13.33 2.06 -9.49
CA LEU A 90 12.68 2.99 -8.58
C LEU A 90 13.64 4.10 -8.15
N HIS A 91 13.08 5.28 -7.97
CA HIS A 91 13.67 6.38 -7.22
C HIS A 91 12.91 6.51 -5.91
N VAL A 92 13.57 6.25 -4.79
CA VAL A 92 12.96 6.26 -3.45
C VAL A 92 13.62 7.32 -2.58
N ARG A 93 12.85 8.35 -2.23
CA ARG A 93 13.29 9.41 -1.32
C ARG A 93 13.10 8.97 0.12
N GLN A 94 14.18 9.01 0.92
CA GLN A 94 14.22 8.64 2.33
C GLN A 94 14.46 9.86 3.23
N GLY A 95 13.74 10.95 2.99
CA GLY A 95 13.95 12.24 3.66
C GLY A 95 14.52 13.29 2.71
N PRO A 96 14.94 14.47 3.22
CA PRO A 96 15.29 15.61 2.38
C PRO A 96 16.58 15.41 1.55
N GLU A 97 17.53 14.60 2.03
CA GLU A 97 18.88 14.51 1.43
C GLU A 97 19.27 13.09 0.99
N ARG A 98 18.42 12.11 1.21
CA ARG A 98 18.74 10.72 0.88
C ARG A 98 17.78 10.15 -0.15
N GLU A 99 18.34 9.68 -1.25
CA GLU A 99 17.64 8.96 -2.31
C GLU A 99 18.30 7.60 -2.54
N ALA A 100 17.47 6.58 -2.78
CA ALA A 100 17.91 5.27 -3.22
C ALA A 100 17.37 5.03 -4.63
N VAL A 101 18.23 4.59 -5.55
CA VAL A 101 17.85 4.27 -6.93
C VAL A 101 18.29 2.86 -7.24
N GLY A 102 17.40 2.05 -7.82
CA GLY A 102 17.73 0.68 -8.22
C GLY A 102 16.51 -0.12 -8.62
N VAL A 103 16.74 -1.35 -9.02
CA VAL A 103 15.68 -2.29 -9.46
C VAL A 103 14.93 -2.81 -8.22
N CYS A 104 13.61 -2.70 -8.26
CA CYS A 104 12.73 -3.25 -7.24
C CYS A 104 12.69 -4.78 -7.34
N GLU A 105 13.09 -5.47 -6.28
CA GLU A 105 12.97 -6.94 -6.15
C GLU A 105 11.73 -7.36 -5.35
N GLY A 106 10.92 -6.40 -4.93
CA GLY A 106 9.71 -6.64 -4.14
C GLY A 106 9.87 -6.23 -2.68
N VAL A 107 9.22 -6.97 -1.78
CA VAL A 107 9.36 -6.79 -0.33
C VAL A 107 9.81 -8.09 0.33
N ASP A 108 10.50 -7.97 1.48
CA ASP A 108 10.88 -9.11 2.29
C ASP A 108 9.76 -9.54 3.27
N GLY A 109 10.02 -10.60 4.05
CA GLY A 109 9.07 -11.12 5.04
C GLY A 109 8.73 -10.15 6.19
N SER A 110 9.50 -9.07 6.34
CA SER A 110 9.25 -7.98 7.30
C SER A 110 8.56 -6.77 6.68
N GLY A 111 8.23 -6.83 5.37
CA GLY A 111 7.60 -5.74 4.64
C GLY A 111 8.57 -4.64 4.20
N ARG A 112 9.89 -4.84 4.26
CA ARG A 112 10.87 -3.88 3.76
C ARG A 112 10.98 -3.97 2.26
N LEU A 113 11.01 -2.82 1.57
CA LEU A 113 11.25 -2.75 0.14
C LEU A 113 12.68 -3.19 -0.17
N ILE A 114 12.84 -4.08 -1.14
CA ILE A 114 14.14 -4.58 -1.60
C ILE A 114 14.47 -3.86 -2.91
N ILE A 115 15.61 -3.17 -2.91
CA ILE A 115 16.15 -2.49 -4.10
C ILE A 115 17.55 -3.03 -4.36
N ARG A 116 17.83 -3.37 -5.62
CA ARG A 116 19.16 -3.76 -6.08
C ARG A 116 19.73 -2.67 -7.00
N ASP A 117 20.94 -2.23 -6.67
CA ASP A 117 21.77 -1.35 -7.50
C ASP A 117 23.13 -1.98 -7.80
N GLU A 118 24.05 -1.21 -8.36
CA GLU A 118 25.44 -1.65 -8.67
C GLU A 118 26.26 -1.94 -7.40
N GLN A 119 25.89 -1.40 -6.25
CA GLN A 119 26.55 -1.57 -4.97
C GLN A 119 26.04 -2.79 -4.19
N GLY A 120 24.88 -3.33 -4.60
CA GLY A 120 24.27 -4.50 -3.99
C GLY A 120 22.80 -4.38 -3.68
N VAL A 121 22.35 -5.08 -2.64
CA VAL A 121 20.95 -5.09 -2.21
C VAL A 121 20.74 -4.18 -1.01
N GLN A 122 19.76 -3.31 -1.09
CA GLN A 122 19.32 -2.42 -0.01
C GLN A 122 17.93 -2.81 0.48
N PHE A 123 17.71 -2.73 1.80
CA PHE A 123 16.41 -2.96 2.44
C PHE A 123 15.89 -1.64 3.03
N LEU A 124 14.78 -1.14 2.50
CA LEU A 124 14.22 0.16 2.87
C LEU A 124 12.96 -0.05 3.72
N THR A 125 12.95 0.50 4.93
CA THR A 125 11.80 0.45 5.86
C THR A 125 10.90 1.67 5.72
N THR A 126 11.43 2.76 5.19
CA THR A 126 10.73 4.05 5.01
C THR A 126 11.16 4.68 3.71
N GLY A 127 10.31 5.53 3.15
CA GLY A 127 10.59 6.29 1.96
C GLY A 127 9.34 6.52 1.11
N GLU A 128 9.48 7.38 0.12
CA GLU A 128 8.46 7.69 -0.88
C GLU A 128 9.00 7.32 -2.26
N VAL A 129 8.28 6.49 -3.00
CA VAL A 129 8.60 6.23 -4.42
C VAL A 129 8.19 7.45 -5.23
N VAL A 130 9.16 8.23 -5.68
CA VAL A 130 8.94 9.49 -6.40
C VAL A 130 8.90 9.32 -7.92
N ALA A 131 9.54 8.27 -8.44
CA ALA A 131 9.51 7.90 -9.85
C ALA A 131 9.79 6.42 -10.05
N TRP A 132 9.34 5.88 -11.19
CA TRP A 132 9.67 4.50 -11.67
C TRP A 132 9.65 4.44 -13.19
N GLN A 133 10.42 3.51 -13.75
CA GLN A 133 10.51 3.22 -15.19
C GLN A 133 10.41 1.69 -15.42
#